data_4a9b5140518d30635e4321a92a0d1b26
#
_entry.id   4a9b5140518d30635e4321a92a0d1b26
#
_cell.length_a   1.000
_cell.length_b   1.000
_cell.length_c   1.000
_cell.angle_alpha   90.00
_cell.angle_beta   90.00
_cell.angle_gamma   90.00
#
_symmetry.space_group_name_H-M   'P 1'
#
loop_
_entity.id
_entity.type
_entity.pdbx_description
1 polymer ?
#
loop_
_entity_poly.entity_id
_entity_poly.type
_entity_poly.pdbx_seq_one_letter_code
_entity_poly.pdbx_strand_id
1 'polypeptide(L)'
;LQTKPVSSVERITFSFAPIEFYVSVDELEIFAKEGKVTGGFASIARRLKPNQLAAVRGILQQRLDYSPVVISRASYTQLVEMIIQRFGTVILSDRQSNGFYAMRSAVILAAADRKTGLTPLNVMRHFPSKDIRVNLNALLQFTKEFSAQAKYRDAMVNAIAQQAEREAATQASVDFSRLPDLRQPGPSKVIKKTMTFTINASRPTSLGLATSYPLLVDFYLPENSPQLAPLVVYSHGFGSNRFNNEYVARHLASHGIAVATPEHIGSNLEYRRAFFSGLRRDVIEPSEFVSRAADMTYLLNELERLVSTDPEWKARLDLQRVGVMGASFGGTTALAIAGAKINLARLNQDCRPDTFLFSASLPLQCYAKSLSPDQTVLRDPRVKAVFASYPLTSAIYGPEGMGKITIPTMIVSGTHDIVMSPAIDDQIRPFTWLKTPQKYLALFVPGTHYSSSEDRYIARLPEFMRGPSPATGREYLEALSVAFFQVHLSDRQDYAPYLNQAYAKTISQPELKLDIVRSLKK
;
A
#
# COMPACT_ATOMS: atom_id res chain seq x y z
N LEU A 1 -22.03 -1.04 43.92
CA LEU A 1 -20.64 -1.32 43.58
C LEU A 1 -19.93 0.01 43.29
N GLN A 2 -19.24 0.58 44.30
CA GLN A 2 -18.37 1.72 44.12
C GLN A 2 -17.13 1.22 43.33
N THR A 3 -17.08 1.53 42.07
CA THR A 3 -15.85 1.35 41.27
C THR A 3 -14.81 2.33 41.80
N LYS A 4 -13.74 1.82 42.40
CA LYS A 4 -12.53 2.65 42.68
C LYS A 4 -12.12 3.32 41.37
N PRO A 5 -11.80 4.62 41.37
CA PRO A 5 -11.26 5.26 40.16
C PRO A 5 -10.03 4.49 39.70
N VAL A 6 -9.98 4.15 38.41
CA VAL A 6 -8.80 3.55 37.80
C VAL A 6 -7.68 4.55 38.02
N SER A 7 -6.65 4.17 38.76
CA SER A 7 -5.49 5.02 39.04
C SER A 7 -4.83 5.38 37.71
N SER A 8 -4.73 6.66 37.41
CA SER A 8 -3.97 7.13 36.25
C SER A 8 -2.51 6.72 36.38
N VAL A 9 -1.89 6.37 35.27
CA VAL A 9 -0.45 6.07 35.28
C VAL A 9 0.34 7.31 35.67
N GLU A 10 1.23 7.12 36.64
CA GLU A 10 2.11 8.18 37.13
C GLU A 10 3.47 8.13 36.44
N ARG A 11 3.94 6.92 36.08
CA ARG A 11 5.29 6.72 35.57
C ARG A 11 5.41 5.57 34.54
N ILE A 12 6.48 5.64 33.79
CA ILE A 12 6.94 4.61 32.87
C ILE A 12 8.26 4.08 33.41
N THR A 13 8.31 2.83 33.78
CA THR A 13 9.49 2.18 34.35
C THR A 13 10.21 1.35 33.30
N PHE A 14 11.50 1.59 33.16
CA PHE A 14 12.42 0.85 32.31
C PHE A 14 13.27 -0.06 33.19
N SER A 15 13.13 -1.36 32.99
CA SER A 15 13.83 -2.37 33.79
C SER A 15 14.94 -3.01 32.99
N PHE A 16 16.16 -2.91 33.50
CA PHE A 16 17.34 -3.63 33.03
C PHE A 16 18.06 -4.18 34.27
N ALA A 17 17.79 -5.44 34.62
CA ALA A 17 18.24 -6.01 35.88
C ALA A 17 19.76 -5.85 36.09
N PRO A 18 20.26 -5.33 37.25
CA PRO A 18 19.48 -4.96 38.44
C PRO A 18 18.96 -3.50 38.47
N ILE A 19 19.09 -2.73 37.38
CA ILE A 19 18.82 -1.29 37.35
C ILE A 19 17.39 -1.04 36.87
N GLU A 20 16.62 -0.26 37.62
CA GLU A 20 15.36 0.33 37.17
C GLU A 20 15.49 1.86 37.18
N PHE A 21 14.96 2.49 36.13
CA PHE A 21 14.79 3.93 36.08
C PHE A 21 13.38 4.25 35.54
N TYR A 22 12.85 5.39 35.91
CA TYR A 22 11.51 5.78 35.49
C TYR A 22 11.48 7.19 34.93
N VAL A 23 10.48 7.43 34.10
CA VAL A 23 10.12 8.74 33.58
C VAL A 23 8.65 8.97 33.97
N SER A 24 8.34 10.12 34.55
CA SER A 24 6.94 10.43 34.85
C SER A 24 6.21 10.87 33.58
N VAL A 25 4.90 10.61 33.53
CA VAL A 25 4.06 11.10 32.41
C VAL A 25 4.03 12.63 32.42
N ASP A 26 4.12 13.27 33.58
CA ASP A 26 4.18 14.74 33.73
C ASP A 26 5.46 15.33 33.10
N GLU A 27 6.61 14.68 33.27
CA GLU A 27 7.86 15.10 32.59
C GLU A 27 7.73 15.07 31.07
N LEU A 28 7.09 14.04 30.53
CA LEU A 28 6.81 13.94 29.09
C LEU A 28 5.81 15.00 28.63
N GLU A 29 4.84 15.34 29.48
CA GLU A 29 3.85 16.39 29.17
C GLU A 29 4.52 17.78 29.16
N ILE A 30 5.39 18.09 30.13
CA ILE A 30 6.21 19.31 30.16
C ILE A 30 7.08 19.40 28.90
N PHE A 31 7.76 18.31 28.56
CA PHE A 31 8.58 18.26 27.35
C PHE A 31 7.75 18.48 26.07
N ALA A 32 6.59 17.84 25.97
CA ALA A 32 5.71 18.02 24.81
C ALA A 32 5.25 19.47 24.66
N LYS A 33 4.78 20.10 25.75
CA LYS A 33 4.23 21.46 25.73
C LYS A 33 5.33 22.53 25.62
N GLU A 34 6.34 22.45 26.48
CA GLU A 34 7.32 23.51 26.69
C GLU A 34 8.70 23.22 26.05
N GLY A 35 8.97 21.98 25.66
CA GLY A 35 10.29 21.55 25.19
C GLY A 35 11.33 21.39 26.30
N LYS A 36 10.92 21.55 27.58
CA LYS A 36 11.83 21.43 28.73
C LYS A 36 12.07 19.97 29.07
N VAL A 37 13.33 19.61 29.23
CA VAL A 37 13.79 18.29 29.66
C VAL A 37 14.04 18.31 31.16
N THR A 38 13.26 17.51 31.92
CA THR A 38 13.31 17.49 33.39
C THR A 38 13.42 16.06 33.94
N GLY A 39 13.79 15.92 35.19
CA GLY A 39 13.74 14.68 35.99
C GLY A 39 14.38 13.46 35.32
N GLY A 40 13.70 12.34 35.42
CA GLY A 40 14.14 11.05 34.85
C GLY A 40 14.27 11.07 33.32
N PHE A 41 13.45 11.87 32.64
CA PHE A 41 13.53 12.03 31.19
C PHE A 41 14.86 12.64 30.73
N ALA A 42 15.52 13.47 31.55
CA ALA A 42 16.82 14.04 31.24
C ALA A 42 17.91 12.99 30.98
N SER A 43 17.82 11.84 31.64
CA SER A 43 18.75 10.73 31.43
C SER A 43 18.64 10.07 30.06
N ILE A 44 17.42 10.02 29.50
CA ILE A 44 17.16 9.53 28.16
C ILE A 44 17.51 10.61 27.12
N ALA A 45 17.03 11.83 27.34
CA ALA A 45 17.18 12.94 26.41
C ALA A 45 18.65 13.25 26.05
N ARG A 46 19.57 13.13 27.05
CA ARG A 46 21.03 13.30 26.83
C ARG A 46 21.64 12.29 25.84
N ARG A 47 20.99 11.16 25.59
CA ARG A 47 21.45 10.11 24.67
C ARG A 47 20.85 10.26 23.26
N LEU A 48 19.90 11.18 23.08
CA LEU A 48 19.24 11.44 21.81
C LEU A 48 19.87 12.62 21.09
N LYS A 49 19.94 12.53 19.76
CA LYS A 49 20.34 13.66 18.91
C LYS A 49 19.22 14.70 18.88
N PRO A 50 19.53 16.00 18.60
CA PRO A 50 18.52 17.06 18.57
C PRO A 50 17.31 16.78 17.64
N ASN A 51 17.55 16.19 16.46
CA ASN A 51 16.48 15.80 15.53
C ASN A 51 15.62 14.65 16.08
N GLN A 52 16.19 13.72 16.84
CA GLN A 52 15.45 12.64 17.49
C GLN A 52 14.58 13.17 18.63
N LEU A 53 15.09 14.13 19.43
CA LEU A 53 14.30 14.81 20.46
C LEU A 53 13.13 15.60 19.85
N ALA A 54 13.37 16.31 18.75
CA ALA A 54 12.30 17.01 18.02
C ALA A 54 11.23 16.03 17.51
N ALA A 55 11.63 14.86 16.98
CA ALA A 55 10.70 13.83 16.54
C ALA A 55 9.86 13.26 17.70
N VAL A 56 10.49 12.96 18.85
CA VAL A 56 9.78 12.50 20.06
C VAL A 56 8.74 13.54 20.50
N ARG A 57 9.12 14.82 20.52
CA ARG A 57 8.20 15.91 20.87
C ARG A 57 7.02 15.97 19.90
N GLY A 58 7.26 15.89 18.60
CA GLY A 58 6.22 15.88 17.57
C GLY A 58 5.25 14.70 17.74
N ILE A 59 5.75 13.51 18.05
CA ILE A 59 4.92 12.33 18.33
C ILE A 59 4.03 12.56 19.56
N LEU A 60 4.60 13.07 20.66
CA LEU A 60 3.85 13.31 21.90
C LEU A 60 2.74 14.37 21.73
N GLN A 61 2.91 15.31 20.80
CA GLN A 61 1.93 16.36 20.47
C GLN A 61 0.86 15.91 19.50
N GLN A 62 1.04 14.77 18.83
CA GLN A 62 0.11 14.32 17.81
C GLN A 62 -1.25 13.97 18.40
N ARG A 63 -2.32 14.49 17.81
CA ARG A 63 -3.70 14.18 18.14
C ARG A 63 -4.38 13.52 16.95
N LEU A 64 -5.11 12.47 17.22
CA LEU A 64 -5.93 11.76 16.24
C LEU A 64 -7.41 12.00 16.54
N ASP A 65 -8.17 12.47 15.56
CA ASP A 65 -9.59 12.79 15.69
C ASP A 65 -10.45 11.62 15.20
N TYR A 66 -10.48 10.55 15.98
CA TYR A 66 -11.37 9.40 15.75
C TYR A 66 -12.34 9.25 16.91
N SER A 67 -13.58 8.84 16.60
CA SER A 67 -14.57 8.56 17.65
C SER A 67 -14.16 7.32 18.46
N PRO A 68 -14.55 7.24 19.75
CA PRO A 68 -14.27 6.07 20.59
C PRO A 68 -14.89 4.78 20.03
N VAL A 69 -15.99 4.89 19.29
CA VAL A 69 -16.63 3.74 18.62
C VAL A 69 -15.74 3.20 17.51
N VAL A 70 -15.16 4.09 16.67
CA VAL A 70 -14.22 3.70 15.62
C VAL A 70 -13.00 3.02 16.21
N ILE A 71 -12.39 3.61 17.23
CA ILE A 71 -11.21 3.05 17.89
C ILE A 71 -11.51 1.71 18.55
N SER A 72 -12.63 1.60 19.29
CA SER A 72 -13.05 0.34 19.89
C SER A 72 -13.18 -0.75 18.84
N ARG A 73 -13.94 -0.51 17.77
CA ARG A 73 -14.16 -1.51 16.71
C ARG A 73 -12.88 -1.89 15.98
N ALA A 74 -12.06 -0.91 15.61
CA ALA A 74 -10.76 -1.16 14.98
C ALA A 74 -9.88 -2.04 15.87
N SER A 75 -9.88 -1.81 17.19
CA SER A 75 -9.05 -2.55 18.15
C SER A 75 -9.44 -4.02 18.31
N TYR A 76 -10.61 -4.43 17.81
CA TYR A 76 -11.08 -5.82 17.78
C TYR A 76 -10.98 -6.47 16.39
N THR A 77 -10.43 -5.78 15.39
CA THR A 77 -10.10 -6.40 14.11
C THR A 77 -8.86 -7.25 14.25
N GLN A 78 -8.79 -8.36 13.52
CA GLN A 78 -7.63 -9.25 13.51
C GLN A 78 -6.32 -8.48 13.27
N LEU A 79 -6.33 -7.53 12.32
CA LEU A 79 -5.17 -6.69 12.01
C LEU A 79 -4.67 -5.91 13.22
N VAL A 80 -5.56 -5.15 13.88
CA VAL A 80 -5.18 -4.28 15.00
C VAL A 80 -4.86 -5.09 16.25
N GLU A 81 -5.59 -6.20 16.48
CA GLU A 81 -5.27 -7.12 17.57
C GLU A 81 -3.82 -7.62 17.50
N MET A 82 -3.39 -8.07 16.33
CA MET A 82 -2.02 -8.55 16.12
C MET A 82 -0.99 -7.45 16.38
N ILE A 83 -1.24 -6.23 15.91
CA ILE A 83 -0.38 -5.07 16.17
C ILE A 83 -0.29 -4.79 17.68
N ILE A 84 -1.44 -4.69 18.37
CA ILE A 84 -1.44 -4.40 19.81
C ILE A 84 -0.81 -5.53 20.62
N GLN A 85 -1.04 -6.80 20.27
CA GLN A 85 -0.42 -7.95 20.93
C GLN A 85 1.11 -7.88 20.84
N ARG A 86 1.62 -7.46 19.68
CA ARG A 86 3.05 -7.31 19.47
C ARG A 86 3.64 -6.17 20.28
N PHE A 87 3.03 -5.00 20.26
CA PHE A 87 3.45 -3.90 21.13
C PHE A 87 3.34 -4.26 22.61
N GLY A 88 2.38 -5.10 22.99
CA GLY A 88 2.20 -5.62 24.33
C GLY A 88 3.37 -6.48 24.85
N THR A 89 4.27 -6.98 24.00
CA THR A 89 5.51 -7.64 24.45
C THR A 89 6.58 -6.65 24.91
N VAL A 90 6.51 -5.41 24.42
CA VAL A 90 7.41 -4.31 24.80
C VAL A 90 6.80 -3.50 25.94
N ILE A 91 5.50 -3.20 25.87
CA ILE A 91 4.75 -2.42 26.86
C ILE A 91 3.99 -3.39 27.75
N LEU A 92 4.46 -3.53 28.98
CA LEU A 92 3.90 -4.46 29.97
C LEU A 92 3.05 -3.71 31.01
N SER A 93 2.14 -4.43 31.66
CA SER A 93 1.48 -3.96 32.87
C SER A 93 2.43 -3.97 34.08
N ASP A 94 2.01 -3.41 35.20
CA ASP A 94 2.73 -3.45 36.48
C ASP A 94 3.08 -4.87 36.96
N ARG A 95 2.28 -5.88 36.57
CA ARG A 95 2.50 -7.30 36.83
C ARG A 95 3.43 -7.98 35.81
N GLN A 96 4.09 -7.21 34.96
CA GLN A 96 4.97 -7.71 33.88
C GLN A 96 4.25 -8.63 32.87
N SER A 97 2.92 -8.59 32.81
CA SER A 97 2.15 -9.28 31.78
C SER A 97 2.07 -8.47 30.50
N ASN A 98 1.86 -9.16 29.38
CA ASN A 98 1.69 -8.50 28.08
C ASN A 98 0.62 -7.39 28.15
N GLY A 99 0.97 -6.18 27.73
CA GLY A 99 0.13 -5.00 27.84
C GLY A 99 -1.03 -4.91 26.83
N PHE A 100 -1.29 -5.95 26.05
CA PHE A 100 -2.31 -5.99 25.01
C PHE A 100 -3.69 -5.47 25.46
N TYR A 101 -4.25 -6.05 26.51
CA TYR A 101 -5.58 -5.63 27.02
C TYR A 101 -5.55 -4.23 27.61
N ALA A 102 -4.47 -3.89 28.29
CA ALA A 102 -4.28 -2.58 28.90
C ALA A 102 -4.17 -1.48 27.83
N MET A 103 -3.38 -1.71 26.78
CA MET A 103 -3.26 -0.77 25.66
C MET A 103 -4.57 -0.60 24.90
N ARG A 104 -5.30 -1.69 24.63
CA ARG A 104 -6.62 -1.61 24.00
C ARG A 104 -7.57 -0.73 24.81
N SER A 105 -7.65 -0.96 26.13
CA SER A 105 -8.47 -0.16 27.03
C SER A 105 -8.03 1.31 27.03
N ALA A 106 -6.74 1.58 27.15
CA ALA A 106 -6.18 2.92 27.19
C ALA A 106 -6.48 3.74 25.94
N VAL A 107 -6.33 3.13 24.75
CA VAL A 107 -6.60 3.80 23.47
C VAL A 107 -8.09 4.14 23.31
N ILE A 108 -8.99 3.23 23.72
CA ILE A 108 -10.43 3.47 23.69
C ILE A 108 -10.83 4.58 24.68
N LEU A 109 -10.32 4.56 25.90
CA LEU A 109 -10.60 5.56 26.92
C LEU A 109 -10.04 6.94 26.55
N ALA A 110 -8.83 6.99 25.99
CA ALA A 110 -8.24 8.24 25.48
C ALA A 110 -9.08 8.83 24.33
N ALA A 111 -9.60 8.00 23.43
CA ALA A 111 -10.50 8.45 22.38
C ALA A 111 -11.85 8.96 22.91
N ALA A 112 -12.31 8.42 24.05
CA ALA A 112 -13.55 8.84 24.71
C ALA A 112 -13.40 10.16 25.51
N ASP A 113 -12.19 10.54 25.87
CA ASP A 113 -11.90 11.80 26.55
C ASP A 113 -12.05 12.98 25.56
N ARG A 114 -13.18 13.67 25.63
CA ARG A 114 -13.49 14.80 24.75
C ARG A 114 -12.55 16.00 24.93
N LYS A 115 -11.92 16.15 26.09
CA LYS A 115 -11.06 17.29 26.40
C LYS A 115 -9.68 17.13 25.75
N THR A 116 -9.02 16.00 25.98
CA THR A 116 -7.66 15.75 25.53
C THR A 116 -7.63 14.98 24.21
N GLY A 117 -8.59 14.07 24.01
CA GLY A 117 -8.68 13.25 22.81
C GLY A 117 -7.61 12.15 22.76
N LEU A 118 -7.52 11.48 21.62
CA LEU A 118 -6.57 10.42 21.39
C LEU A 118 -5.18 11.00 21.09
N THR A 119 -4.39 11.18 22.15
CA THR A 119 -2.97 11.56 22.09
C THR A 119 -2.12 10.50 22.78
N PRO A 120 -0.81 10.35 22.44
CA PRO A 120 0.06 9.40 23.14
C PRO A 120 0.10 9.62 24.66
N LEU A 121 0.15 10.87 25.11
CA LEU A 121 0.13 11.21 26.55
C LEU A 121 -1.18 10.79 27.20
N ASN A 122 -2.32 11.02 26.53
CA ASN A 122 -3.62 10.65 27.07
C ASN A 122 -3.82 9.13 27.09
N VAL A 123 -3.28 8.41 26.11
CA VAL A 123 -3.22 6.94 26.14
C VAL A 123 -2.42 6.45 27.35
N MET A 124 -1.25 7.04 27.63
CA MET A 124 -0.45 6.69 28.81
C MET A 124 -1.26 6.92 30.09
N ARG A 125 -1.93 8.08 30.24
CA ARG A 125 -2.75 8.39 31.43
C ARG A 125 -3.94 7.46 31.65
N HIS A 126 -4.52 6.96 30.56
CA HIS A 126 -5.65 6.00 30.61
C HIS A 126 -5.21 4.53 30.66
N PHE A 127 -3.91 4.26 30.70
CA PHE A 127 -3.43 2.88 30.82
C PHE A 127 -3.83 2.33 32.21
N PRO A 128 -4.54 1.18 32.29
CA PRO A 128 -5.16 0.71 33.53
C PRO A 128 -4.16 0.02 34.46
N SER A 129 -3.11 0.75 34.86
CA SER A 129 -2.03 0.31 35.74
C SER A 129 -1.42 1.52 36.38
N LYS A 130 -0.84 1.39 37.57
CA LYS A 130 -0.10 2.49 38.23
C LYS A 130 1.24 2.79 37.53
N ASP A 131 1.78 1.81 36.84
CA ASP A 131 3.08 1.85 36.21
C ASP A 131 3.00 1.16 34.84
N ILE A 132 3.51 1.81 33.81
CA ILE A 132 3.77 1.19 32.52
C ILE A 132 5.19 0.64 32.54
N ARG A 133 5.34 -0.66 32.43
CA ARG A 133 6.68 -1.25 32.37
C ARG A 133 7.13 -1.46 30.93
N VAL A 134 8.34 -1.02 30.62
CA VAL A 134 8.96 -1.23 29.31
C VAL A 134 9.97 -2.37 29.41
N ASN A 135 9.72 -3.43 28.65
CA ASN A 135 10.65 -4.53 28.48
C ASN A 135 11.81 -4.07 27.58
N LEU A 136 12.92 -3.65 28.22
CA LEU A 136 14.08 -3.13 27.50
C LEU A 136 14.73 -4.17 26.57
N ASN A 137 14.72 -5.45 26.93
CA ASN A 137 15.27 -6.49 26.04
C ASN A 137 14.44 -6.59 24.76
N ALA A 138 13.09 -6.62 24.87
CA ALA A 138 12.21 -6.62 23.73
C ALA A 138 12.33 -5.32 22.90
N LEU A 139 12.47 -4.16 23.57
CA LEU A 139 12.69 -2.87 22.91
C LEU A 139 14.02 -2.82 22.16
N LEU A 140 15.11 -3.31 22.78
CA LEU A 140 16.43 -3.38 22.16
C LEU A 140 16.44 -4.35 20.97
N GLN A 141 15.77 -5.49 21.11
CA GLN A 141 15.60 -6.42 20.00
C GLN A 141 14.82 -5.74 18.87
N PHE A 142 13.71 -5.07 19.17
CA PHE A 142 12.92 -4.31 18.21
C PHE A 142 13.77 -3.26 17.46
N THR A 143 14.54 -2.46 18.19
CA THR A 143 15.42 -1.45 17.57
C THR A 143 16.54 -2.06 16.74
N LYS A 144 17.11 -3.20 17.17
CA LYS A 144 18.13 -3.94 16.41
C LYS A 144 17.54 -4.47 15.09
N GLU A 145 16.38 -5.08 15.13
CA GLU A 145 15.71 -5.60 13.95
C GLU A 145 15.30 -4.48 13.00
N PHE A 146 14.74 -3.38 13.52
CA PHE A 146 14.42 -2.19 12.72
C PHE A 146 15.67 -1.60 12.03
N SER A 147 16.77 -1.49 12.77
CA SER A 147 18.05 -1.02 12.22
C SER A 147 18.63 -1.97 11.17
N ALA A 148 18.46 -3.28 11.35
CA ALA A 148 18.87 -4.29 10.37
C ALA A 148 18.03 -4.17 9.08
N GLN A 149 16.72 -3.96 9.21
CA GLN A 149 15.83 -3.73 8.06
C GLN A 149 16.21 -2.45 7.31
N ALA A 150 16.50 -1.36 8.02
CA ALA A 150 16.94 -0.12 7.39
C ALA A 150 18.27 -0.30 6.62
N LYS A 151 19.24 -0.97 7.22
CA LYS A 151 20.52 -1.29 6.55
C LYS A 151 20.32 -2.19 5.32
N TYR A 152 19.46 -3.19 5.44
CA TYR A 152 19.14 -4.09 4.32
C TYR A 152 18.46 -3.32 3.18
N ARG A 153 17.50 -2.43 3.50
CA ARG A 153 16.89 -1.53 2.53
C ARG A 153 17.95 -0.70 1.80
N ASP A 154 18.83 -0.03 2.54
CA ASP A 154 19.85 0.85 1.96
C ASP A 154 20.83 0.07 1.07
N ALA A 155 21.21 -1.14 1.48
CA ALA A 155 22.04 -2.04 0.67
C ALA A 155 21.33 -2.45 -0.63
N MET A 156 20.03 -2.78 -0.57
CA MET A 156 19.23 -3.14 -1.75
C MET A 156 19.05 -1.96 -2.69
N VAL A 157 18.78 -0.76 -2.17
CA VAL A 157 18.68 0.47 -2.98
C VAL A 157 19.99 0.72 -3.73
N ASN A 158 21.12 0.62 -3.04
CA ASN A 158 22.44 0.77 -3.66
C ASN A 158 22.71 -0.31 -4.73
N ALA A 159 22.34 -1.57 -4.46
CA ALA A 159 22.49 -2.66 -5.41
C ALA A 159 21.64 -2.45 -6.68
N ILE A 160 20.40 -1.95 -6.51
CA ILE A 160 19.51 -1.61 -7.63
C ILE A 160 20.10 -0.45 -8.45
N ALA A 161 20.54 0.62 -7.81
CA ALA A 161 21.17 1.74 -8.50
C ALA A 161 22.40 1.31 -9.31
N GLN A 162 23.29 0.47 -8.72
CA GLN A 162 24.44 -0.08 -9.43
C GLN A 162 24.02 -1.00 -10.59
N GLN A 163 22.96 -1.79 -10.44
CA GLN A 163 22.44 -2.63 -11.52
C GLN A 163 21.84 -1.78 -12.64
N ALA A 164 21.11 -0.73 -12.32
CA ALA A 164 20.55 0.22 -13.25
C ALA A 164 21.65 0.88 -14.10
N GLU A 165 22.77 1.29 -13.46
CA GLU A 165 23.94 1.83 -14.15
C GLU A 165 24.57 0.80 -15.11
N ARG A 166 24.74 -0.45 -14.66
CA ARG A 166 25.29 -1.52 -15.54
C ARG A 166 24.38 -1.77 -16.74
N GLU A 167 23.06 -1.80 -16.54
CA GLU A 167 22.10 -1.97 -17.64
C GLU A 167 22.14 -0.77 -18.60
N ALA A 168 22.21 0.46 -18.09
CA ALA A 168 22.34 1.66 -18.91
C ALA A 168 23.61 1.65 -19.78
N ALA A 169 24.74 1.20 -19.23
CA ALA A 169 26.01 1.15 -19.95
C ALA A 169 26.01 0.19 -21.16
N THR A 170 25.07 -0.76 -21.22
CA THR A 170 24.93 -1.73 -22.32
C THR A 170 23.90 -1.30 -23.36
N GLN A 171 23.20 -0.19 -23.15
CA GLN A 171 22.14 0.30 -24.02
C GLN A 171 22.68 1.34 -25.01
N ALA A 172 22.06 1.40 -26.19
CA ALA A 172 22.37 2.46 -27.16
C ALA A 172 22.03 3.84 -26.57
N SER A 173 22.88 4.83 -26.85
CA SER A 173 22.60 6.21 -26.46
C SER A 173 21.39 6.74 -27.23
N VAL A 174 20.42 7.30 -26.50
CA VAL A 174 19.20 7.90 -27.04
C VAL A 174 19.14 9.36 -26.61
N ASP A 175 18.93 10.24 -27.60
CA ASP A 175 18.67 11.66 -27.33
C ASP A 175 17.19 11.88 -27.07
N PHE A 176 16.79 11.81 -25.78
CA PHE A 176 15.39 11.98 -25.35
C PHE A 176 14.84 13.40 -25.59
N SER A 177 15.70 14.41 -25.84
CA SER A 177 15.24 15.75 -26.18
C SER A 177 14.54 15.83 -27.54
N ARG A 178 14.78 14.84 -28.40
CA ARG A 178 14.15 14.70 -29.72
C ARG A 178 12.93 13.80 -29.74
N LEU A 179 12.61 13.19 -28.61
CA LEU A 179 11.49 12.28 -28.47
C LEU A 179 10.35 12.97 -27.72
N PRO A 180 9.09 12.54 -27.92
CA PRO A 180 7.96 13.06 -27.15
C PRO A 180 8.18 12.91 -25.65
N ASP A 181 7.86 13.96 -24.87
CA ASP A 181 7.87 13.88 -23.42
C ASP A 181 6.60 13.15 -22.94
N LEU A 182 6.74 11.90 -22.53
CA LEU A 182 5.62 11.06 -22.11
C LEU A 182 4.98 11.47 -20.77
N ARG A 183 5.52 12.47 -20.10
CA ARG A 183 4.88 13.11 -18.93
C ARG A 183 3.78 14.08 -19.34
N GLN A 184 3.78 14.52 -20.59
CA GLN A 184 2.77 15.40 -21.14
C GLN A 184 1.58 14.58 -21.69
N PRO A 185 0.35 15.13 -21.66
CA PRO A 185 -0.79 14.49 -22.30
C PRO A 185 -0.53 14.19 -23.77
N GLY A 186 -1.02 13.06 -24.24
CA GLY A 186 -0.97 12.68 -25.65
C GLY A 186 -1.91 13.51 -26.53
N PRO A 187 -1.88 13.30 -27.85
CA PRO A 187 -2.61 14.12 -28.82
C PRO A 187 -4.10 13.87 -28.85
N SER A 188 -4.60 12.75 -28.26
CA SER A 188 -6.02 12.42 -28.34
C SER A 188 -6.83 13.11 -27.26
N LYS A 189 -7.95 13.70 -27.62
CA LYS A 189 -8.96 14.09 -26.62
C LYS A 189 -9.54 12.86 -25.94
N VAL A 190 -9.98 13.01 -24.70
CA VAL A 190 -10.47 11.90 -23.88
C VAL A 190 -11.96 12.04 -23.59
N ILE A 191 -12.72 11.05 -24.01
CA ILE A 191 -14.13 10.90 -23.67
C ILE A 191 -14.24 10.05 -22.40
N LYS A 192 -15.00 10.52 -21.42
CA LYS A 192 -15.38 9.74 -20.24
C LYS A 192 -16.81 9.25 -20.39
N LYS A 193 -17.02 7.92 -20.26
CA LYS A 193 -18.35 7.29 -20.18
C LYS A 193 -18.44 6.49 -18.88
N THR A 194 -19.57 6.55 -18.20
CA THR A 194 -19.85 5.71 -17.03
C THR A 194 -20.93 4.70 -17.39
N MET A 195 -20.66 3.43 -17.10
CA MET A 195 -21.61 2.34 -17.30
C MET A 195 -21.79 1.52 -16.03
N THR A 196 -22.93 0.87 -15.92
CA THR A 196 -23.23 -0.05 -14.82
C THR A 196 -23.60 -1.39 -15.41
N PHE A 197 -22.89 -2.44 -14.99
CA PHE A 197 -23.19 -3.83 -15.33
C PHE A 197 -23.79 -4.52 -14.10
N THR A 198 -24.70 -5.45 -14.30
CA THR A 198 -25.24 -6.26 -13.22
C THR A 198 -24.48 -7.58 -13.15
N ILE A 199 -23.82 -7.82 -12.03
CA ILE A 199 -23.13 -9.08 -11.78
C ILE A 199 -24.02 -9.96 -10.89
N ASN A 200 -24.36 -11.15 -11.37
CA ASN A 200 -25.14 -12.15 -10.64
C ASN A 200 -24.20 -13.10 -9.89
N ALA A 201 -23.58 -12.59 -8.81
CA ALA A 201 -22.70 -13.35 -7.93
C ALA A 201 -22.79 -12.81 -6.51
N SER A 202 -22.56 -13.67 -5.52
CA SER A 202 -22.56 -13.27 -4.13
C SER A 202 -21.31 -12.46 -3.81
N ARG A 203 -21.50 -11.32 -3.12
CA ARG A 203 -20.41 -10.44 -2.69
C ARG A 203 -20.70 -9.70 -1.39
N PRO A 204 -19.72 -9.57 -0.48
CA PRO A 204 -19.81 -8.63 0.64
C PRO A 204 -19.87 -7.19 0.13
N THR A 205 -20.77 -6.40 0.69
CA THR A 205 -20.96 -4.98 0.36
C THR A 205 -20.98 -4.13 1.63
N SER A 206 -21.03 -2.81 1.49
CA SER A 206 -21.22 -1.89 2.62
C SER A 206 -22.51 -2.16 3.41
N LEU A 207 -23.52 -2.74 2.78
CA LEU A 207 -24.84 -3.01 3.39
C LEU A 207 -25.05 -4.46 3.84
N GLY A 208 -24.13 -5.37 3.50
CA GLY A 208 -24.24 -6.80 3.82
C GLY A 208 -23.83 -7.70 2.65
N LEU A 209 -24.27 -8.97 2.67
CA LEU A 209 -24.04 -9.90 1.57
C LEU A 209 -25.10 -9.67 0.49
N ALA A 210 -24.67 -9.29 -0.70
CA ALA A 210 -25.51 -9.22 -1.89
C ALA A 210 -25.38 -10.51 -2.71
N THR A 211 -26.46 -10.98 -3.32
CA THR A 211 -26.48 -12.11 -4.27
C THR A 211 -26.35 -11.64 -5.72
N SER A 212 -26.55 -10.35 -5.95
CA SER A 212 -26.35 -9.63 -7.21
C SER A 212 -25.94 -8.21 -6.87
N TYR A 213 -25.06 -7.61 -7.67
CA TYR A 213 -24.58 -6.26 -7.41
C TYR A 213 -24.26 -5.49 -8.70
N PRO A 214 -24.40 -4.14 -8.66
CA PRO A 214 -23.97 -3.30 -9.77
C PRO A 214 -22.44 -3.16 -9.78
N LEU A 215 -21.81 -3.42 -10.93
CA LEU A 215 -20.43 -3.05 -11.19
C LEU A 215 -20.42 -1.74 -11.98
N LEU A 216 -20.13 -0.65 -11.28
CA LEU A 216 -19.94 0.65 -11.91
C LEU A 216 -18.54 0.71 -12.51
N VAL A 217 -18.47 1.19 -13.76
CA VAL A 217 -17.20 1.31 -14.49
C VAL A 217 -17.14 2.67 -15.16
N ASP A 218 -16.07 3.42 -14.93
CA ASP A 218 -15.74 4.58 -15.74
C ASP A 218 -14.80 4.16 -16.86
N PHE A 219 -15.14 4.54 -18.09
CA PHE A 219 -14.32 4.35 -19.28
C PHE A 219 -13.72 5.68 -19.70
N TYR A 220 -12.42 5.67 -19.96
CA TYR A 220 -11.67 6.77 -20.54
C TYR A 220 -11.23 6.33 -21.93
N LEU A 221 -11.82 6.91 -22.96
CA LEU A 221 -11.68 6.48 -24.34
C LEU A 221 -10.97 7.57 -25.16
N PRO A 222 -10.00 7.22 -26.02
CA PRO A 222 -9.46 8.18 -26.98
C PRO A 222 -10.56 8.58 -27.97
N GLU A 223 -10.70 9.89 -28.19
CA GLU A 223 -11.61 10.42 -29.21
C GLU A 223 -10.93 10.33 -30.58
N ASN A 224 -11.66 9.86 -31.57
CA ASN A 224 -11.19 9.83 -32.97
C ASN A 224 -9.86 9.08 -33.19
N SER A 225 -9.64 7.98 -32.47
CA SER A 225 -8.49 7.11 -32.73
C SER A 225 -8.61 6.48 -34.13
N PRO A 226 -7.54 6.55 -34.96
CA PRO A 226 -7.56 5.94 -36.30
C PRO A 226 -7.52 4.41 -36.26
N GLN A 227 -7.22 3.83 -35.09
CA GLN A 227 -7.17 2.39 -34.86
C GLN A 227 -7.97 2.03 -33.60
N LEU A 228 -8.38 0.78 -33.50
CA LEU A 228 -8.98 0.25 -32.28
C LEU A 228 -7.99 0.39 -31.10
N ALA A 229 -8.44 0.98 -30.01
CA ALA A 229 -7.61 1.20 -28.84
C ALA A 229 -7.43 -0.11 -28.06
N PRO A 230 -6.20 -0.49 -27.66
CA PRO A 230 -5.99 -1.51 -26.64
C PRO A 230 -6.63 -1.06 -25.32
N LEU A 231 -7.05 -2.02 -24.52
CA LEU A 231 -7.74 -1.75 -23.25
C LEU A 231 -6.82 -2.01 -22.05
N VAL A 232 -6.80 -1.08 -21.11
CA VAL A 232 -6.23 -1.30 -19.77
C VAL A 232 -7.35 -1.30 -18.73
N VAL A 233 -7.49 -2.37 -17.96
CA VAL A 233 -8.40 -2.39 -16.80
C VAL A 233 -7.60 -2.00 -15.56
N TYR A 234 -8.02 -0.90 -14.91
CA TYR A 234 -7.34 -0.35 -13.74
C TYR A 234 -8.08 -0.69 -12.45
N SER A 235 -7.43 -1.40 -11.52
CA SER A 235 -7.95 -1.76 -10.21
C SER A 235 -7.46 -0.78 -9.14
N HIS A 236 -8.38 -0.13 -8.43
CA HIS A 236 -8.07 0.85 -7.38
C HIS A 236 -7.56 0.19 -6.08
N GLY A 237 -6.86 0.97 -5.23
CA GLY A 237 -6.36 0.53 -3.93
C GLY A 237 -7.48 0.21 -2.92
N PHE A 238 -7.10 -0.42 -1.80
CA PHE A 238 -8.02 -0.69 -0.69
C PHE A 238 -8.61 0.60 -0.11
N GLY A 239 -9.93 0.62 0.13
CA GLY A 239 -10.63 1.77 0.69
C GLY A 239 -10.63 3.01 -0.21
N SER A 240 -10.29 2.85 -1.49
CA SER A 240 -10.27 3.85 -2.54
C SER A 240 -11.53 3.74 -3.40
N ASN A 241 -11.54 4.32 -4.58
CA ASN A 241 -12.62 4.24 -5.54
C ASN A 241 -12.10 4.36 -6.98
N ARG A 242 -12.97 4.19 -7.97
CA ARG A 242 -12.64 4.28 -9.39
C ARG A 242 -12.09 5.65 -9.84
N PHE A 243 -12.29 6.72 -9.07
CA PHE A 243 -11.83 8.08 -9.39
C PHE A 243 -10.41 8.39 -8.91
N ASN A 244 -9.88 7.63 -7.96
CA ASN A 244 -8.62 7.98 -7.28
C ASN A 244 -7.39 8.02 -8.19
N ASN A 245 -7.49 7.41 -9.38
CA ASN A 245 -6.40 7.37 -10.35
C ASN A 245 -6.89 7.84 -11.74
N GLU A 246 -7.85 8.77 -11.75
CA GLU A 246 -8.38 9.34 -12.98
C GLU A 246 -7.28 10.00 -13.82
N TYR A 247 -6.28 10.60 -13.19
CA TYR A 247 -5.16 11.25 -13.87
C TYR A 247 -4.43 10.28 -14.81
N VAL A 248 -4.05 9.09 -14.34
CA VAL A 248 -3.34 8.10 -15.16
C VAL A 248 -4.27 7.49 -16.22
N ALA A 249 -5.56 7.31 -15.91
CA ALA A 249 -6.52 6.80 -16.87
C ALA A 249 -6.74 7.78 -18.04
N ARG A 250 -6.87 9.07 -17.74
CA ARG A 250 -6.93 10.14 -18.76
C ARG A 250 -5.65 10.25 -19.55
N HIS A 251 -4.51 10.13 -18.88
CA HIS A 251 -3.22 10.21 -19.51
C HIS A 251 -3.02 9.07 -20.52
N LEU A 252 -3.27 7.82 -20.13
CA LEU A 252 -3.23 6.68 -21.04
C LEU A 252 -4.19 6.84 -22.22
N ALA A 253 -5.42 7.30 -21.96
CA ALA A 253 -6.40 7.51 -23.03
C ALA A 253 -5.98 8.61 -24.01
N SER A 254 -5.31 9.68 -23.53
CA SER A 254 -4.74 10.71 -24.41
C SER A 254 -3.66 10.17 -25.34
N HIS A 255 -2.99 9.08 -24.96
CA HIS A 255 -2.00 8.36 -25.77
C HIS A 255 -2.58 7.18 -26.59
N GLY A 256 -3.92 7.11 -26.73
CA GLY A 256 -4.57 6.13 -27.58
C GLY A 256 -4.85 4.77 -26.92
N ILE A 257 -4.74 4.66 -25.59
CA ILE A 257 -4.98 3.44 -24.81
C ILE A 257 -6.27 3.62 -24.01
N ALA A 258 -7.33 2.89 -24.34
CA ALA A 258 -8.56 2.95 -23.56
C ALA A 258 -8.37 2.41 -22.13
N VAL A 259 -9.03 3.04 -21.15
CA VAL A 259 -8.94 2.59 -19.75
C VAL A 259 -10.33 2.37 -19.20
N ALA A 260 -10.53 1.25 -18.50
CA ALA A 260 -11.72 0.94 -17.73
C ALA A 260 -11.37 0.85 -16.24
N THR A 261 -12.09 1.58 -15.39
CA THR A 261 -11.86 1.61 -13.93
C THR A 261 -13.11 1.09 -13.21
N PRO A 262 -13.17 -0.22 -12.87
CA PRO A 262 -14.27 -0.79 -12.11
C PRO A 262 -14.25 -0.36 -10.65
N GLU A 263 -15.43 -0.21 -10.04
CA GLU A 263 -15.64 0.02 -8.60
C GLU A 263 -15.77 -1.31 -7.87
N HIS A 264 -14.77 -1.67 -7.05
CA HIS A 264 -14.80 -2.89 -6.26
C HIS A 264 -15.55 -2.68 -4.92
N ILE A 265 -16.84 -2.94 -4.90
CA ILE A 265 -17.77 -2.55 -3.83
C ILE A 265 -17.50 -3.17 -2.46
N GLY A 266 -16.84 -4.34 -2.39
CA GLY A 266 -16.50 -5.02 -1.13
C GLY A 266 -15.23 -4.50 -0.46
N SER A 267 -14.52 -3.54 -1.08
CA SER A 267 -13.26 -2.99 -0.58
C SER A 267 -13.02 -1.53 -0.97
N ASN A 268 -14.08 -0.84 -1.37
CA ASN A 268 -14.01 0.56 -1.80
C ASN A 268 -14.12 1.55 -0.62
N LEU A 269 -14.23 2.83 -0.94
CA LEU A 269 -14.38 3.91 0.04
C LEU A 269 -15.66 3.77 0.87
N GLU A 270 -16.78 3.30 0.28
CA GLU A 270 -18.03 3.10 1.00
C GLU A 270 -17.93 1.95 1.99
N TYR A 271 -17.32 0.83 1.59
CA TYR A 271 -17.05 -0.29 2.49
C TYR A 271 -16.18 0.14 3.68
N ARG A 272 -15.11 0.91 3.42
CA ARG A 272 -14.25 1.49 4.45
C ARG A 272 -15.03 2.41 5.40
N ARG A 273 -15.92 3.26 4.87
CA ARG A 273 -16.79 4.12 5.69
C ARG A 273 -17.76 3.29 6.55
N ALA A 274 -18.36 2.25 5.96
CA ALA A 274 -19.25 1.34 6.68
C ALA A 274 -18.51 0.61 7.82
N PHE A 275 -17.26 0.20 7.61
CA PHE A 275 -16.42 -0.34 8.68
C PHE A 275 -16.21 0.68 9.80
N PHE A 276 -15.76 1.90 9.48
CA PHE A 276 -15.53 2.94 10.51
C PHE A 276 -16.81 3.42 11.20
N SER A 277 -17.96 3.40 10.54
CA SER A 277 -19.25 3.68 11.17
C SER A 277 -19.84 2.48 11.92
N GLY A 278 -19.18 1.33 11.80
CA GLY A 278 -19.53 0.12 12.53
C GLY A 278 -20.64 -0.72 11.94
N LEU A 279 -20.99 -0.48 10.70
CA LEU A 279 -21.90 -1.32 9.94
C LEU A 279 -21.24 -2.61 9.46
N ARG A 280 -19.91 -2.65 9.42
CA ARG A 280 -19.11 -3.83 9.07
C ARG A 280 -18.17 -4.20 10.22
N ARG A 281 -17.97 -5.52 10.42
CA ARG A 281 -17.11 -6.04 11.48
C ARG A 281 -15.64 -6.00 11.08
N ASP A 282 -15.34 -6.40 9.85
CA ASP A 282 -13.98 -6.57 9.36
C ASP A 282 -13.63 -5.47 8.37
N VAL A 283 -12.35 -5.09 8.36
CA VAL A 283 -11.81 -4.06 7.47
C VAL A 283 -11.83 -4.50 6.02
N ILE A 284 -11.73 -5.81 5.78
CA ILE A 284 -11.81 -6.47 4.48
C ILE A 284 -12.31 -7.91 4.68
N GLU A 285 -13.08 -8.40 3.73
CA GLU A 285 -13.47 -9.81 3.68
C GLU A 285 -12.44 -10.62 2.89
N PRO A 286 -12.13 -11.87 3.29
CA PRO A 286 -11.19 -12.73 2.55
C PRO A 286 -11.52 -12.89 1.07
N SER A 287 -12.81 -12.95 0.74
CA SER A 287 -13.31 -13.07 -0.63
C SER A 287 -12.85 -11.93 -1.55
N GLU A 288 -12.46 -10.76 -1.03
CA GLU A 288 -12.01 -9.64 -1.86
C GLU A 288 -10.71 -9.92 -2.63
N PHE A 289 -9.85 -10.81 -2.13
CA PHE A 289 -8.69 -11.27 -2.88
C PHE A 289 -9.05 -12.03 -4.16
N VAL A 290 -10.27 -12.54 -4.24
CA VAL A 290 -10.82 -13.28 -5.39
C VAL A 290 -11.81 -12.42 -6.17
N SER A 291 -12.75 -11.80 -5.47
CA SER A 291 -13.87 -11.09 -6.08
C SER A 291 -13.44 -9.91 -6.96
N ARG A 292 -12.34 -9.23 -6.59
CA ARG A 292 -11.81 -8.12 -7.42
C ARG A 292 -11.29 -8.60 -8.78
N ALA A 293 -10.59 -9.73 -8.82
CA ALA A 293 -10.17 -10.33 -10.08
C ALA A 293 -11.38 -10.83 -10.89
N ALA A 294 -12.38 -11.41 -10.19
CA ALA A 294 -13.64 -11.81 -10.82
C ALA A 294 -14.41 -10.62 -11.43
N ASP A 295 -14.48 -9.46 -10.74
CA ASP A 295 -15.07 -8.24 -11.29
C ASP A 295 -14.43 -7.86 -12.63
N MET A 296 -13.08 -7.94 -12.71
CA MET A 296 -12.36 -7.61 -13.94
C MET A 296 -12.65 -8.62 -15.05
N THR A 297 -12.71 -9.91 -14.74
CA THR A 297 -13.10 -10.96 -15.69
C THR A 297 -14.54 -10.78 -16.17
N TYR A 298 -15.48 -10.48 -15.27
CA TYR A 298 -16.86 -10.14 -15.63
C TYR A 298 -16.93 -8.93 -16.55
N LEU A 299 -16.21 -7.89 -16.24
CA LEU A 299 -16.12 -6.70 -17.09
C LEU A 299 -15.64 -7.06 -18.49
N LEU A 300 -14.60 -7.86 -18.61
CA LEU A 300 -14.09 -8.30 -19.92
C LEU A 300 -15.13 -9.12 -20.69
N ASN A 301 -15.90 -9.99 -20.03
CA ASN A 301 -17.00 -10.75 -20.67
C ASN A 301 -18.09 -9.80 -21.19
N GLU A 302 -18.49 -8.81 -20.40
CA GLU A 302 -19.48 -7.82 -20.82
C GLU A 302 -18.98 -6.94 -21.97
N LEU A 303 -17.70 -6.59 -21.98
CA LEU A 303 -17.10 -5.84 -23.08
C LEU A 303 -17.03 -6.66 -24.38
N GLU A 304 -16.74 -7.96 -24.32
CA GLU A 304 -16.82 -8.84 -25.50
C GLU A 304 -18.25 -8.87 -26.07
N ARG A 305 -19.25 -8.96 -25.18
CA ARG A 305 -20.66 -8.89 -25.60
C ARG A 305 -20.98 -7.53 -26.24
N LEU A 306 -20.56 -6.41 -25.63
CA LEU A 306 -20.79 -5.06 -26.16
C LEU A 306 -20.10 -4.88 -27.52
N VAL A 307 -18.85 -5.24 -27.67
CA VAL A 307 -18.12 -5.15 -28.94
C VAL A 307 -18.76 -5.99 -30.03
N SER A 308 -19.42 -7.10 -29.68
CA SER A 308 -20.12 -7.94 -30.65
C SER A 308 -21.48 -7.38 -31.08
N THR A 309 -22.16 -6.60 -30.23
CA THR A 309 -23.56 -6.17 -30.42
C THR A 309 -23.74 -4.68 -30.68
N ASP A 310 -22.80 -3.84 -30.23
CA ASP A 310 -22.87 -2.38 -30.32
C ASP A 310 -21.80 -1.83 -31.28
N PRO A 311 -22.20 -1.22 -32.39
CA PRO A 311 -21.26 -0.67 -33.39
C PRO A 311 -20.31 0.39 -32.83
N GLU A 312 -20.74 1.18 -31.83
CA GLU A 312 -19.89 2.20 -31.21
C GLU A 312 -18.71 1.55 -30.46
N TRP A 313 -18.97 0.52 -29.66
CA TRP A 313 -17.93 -0.20 -28.91
C TRP A 313 -17.03 -1.03 -29.82
N LYS A 314 -17.63 -1.65 -30.87
CA LYS A 314 -16.90 -2.39 -31.91
C LYS A 314 -15.89 -1.51 -32.65
N ALA A 315 -16.21 -0.25 -32.88
CA ALA A 315 -15.35 0.70 -33.58
C ALA A 315 -14.25 1.31 -32.67
N ARG A 316 -14.24 1.03 -31.35
CA ARG A 316 -13.36 1.69 -30.40
C ARG A 316 -12.32 0.78 -29.75
N LEU A 317 -12.66 -0.45 -29.40
CA LEU A 317 -11.85 -1.30 -28.54
C LEU A 317 -11.27 -2.51 -29.26
N ASP A 318 -10.01 -2.79 -28.99
CA ASP A 318 -9.36 -4.06 -29.32
C ASP A 318 -9.20 -4.92 -28.06
N LEU A 319 -10.10 -5.86 -27.86
CA LEU A 319 -10.09 -6.77 -26.72
C LEU A 319 -9.09 -7.95 -26.87
N GLN A 320 -8.34 -8.01 -27.98
CA GLN A 320 -7.19 -8.94 -28.10
C GLN A 320 -5.93 -8.37 -27.43
N ARG A 321 -5.92 -7.06 -27.17
CA ARG A 321 -4.81 -6.32 -26.55
C ARG A 321 -5.26 -5.73 -25.22
N VAL A 322 -5.44 -6.60 -24.21
CA VAL A 322 -5.86 -6.21 -22.85
C VAL A 322 -4.67 -6.19 -21.92
N GLY A 323 -4.46 -5.07 -21.24
CA GLY A 323 -3.56 -4.93 -20.11
C GLY A 323 -4.31 -4.74 -18.80
N VAL A 324 -3.63 -4.97 -17.69
CA VAL A 324 -4.16 -4.67 -16.36
C VAL A 324 -3.18 -3.81 -15.59
N MET A 325 -3.73 -2.87 -14.84
CA MET A 325 -2.96 -1.95 -14.00
C MET A 325 -3.64 -1.83 -12.63
N GLY A 326 -2.86 -1.51 -11.60
CA GLY A 326 -3.44 -1.22 -10.30
C GLY A 326 -2.41 -0.75 -9.28
N ALA A 327 -2.90 -0.13 -8.21
CA ALA A 327 -2.07 0.36 -7.12
C ALA A 327 -2.45 -0.29 -5.80
N SER A 328 -1.46 -0.58 -4.94
CA SER A 328 -1.67 -1.17 -3.63
C SER A 328 -2.43 -2.51 -3.75
N PHE A 329 -3.54 -2.69 -3.07
CA PHE A 329 -4.41 -3.87 -3.22
C PHE A 329 -4.88 -4.07 -4.68
N GLY A 330 -5.06 -2.98 -5.46
CA GLY A 330 -5.32 -3.06 -6.89
C GLY A 330 -4.14 -3.63 -7.69
N GLY A 331 -2.91 -3.33 -7.29
CA GLY A 331 -1.70 -3.92 -7.87
C GLY A 331 -1.62 -5.43 -7.59
N THR A 332 -1.97 -5.85 -6.36
CA THR A 332 -2.13 -7.26 -6.00
C THR A 332 -3.18 -7.95 -6.87
N THR A 333 -4.36 -7.30 -7.05
CA THR A 333 -5.42 -7.80 -7.92
C THR A 333 -4.96 -7.93 -9.39
N ALA A 334 -4.22 -6.93 -9.90
CA ALA A 334 -3.70 -6.96 -11.26
C ALA A 334 -2.71 -8.12 -11.48
N LEU A 335 -1.86 -8.41 -10.49
CA LEU A 335 -0.97 -9.58 -10.53
C LEU A 335 -1.74 -10.91 -10.48
N ALA A 336 -2.84 -10.97 -9.69
CA ALA A 336 -3.68 -12.18 -9.62
C ALA A 336 -4.29 -12.53 -10.98
N ILE A 337 -4.96 -11.57 -11.62
CA ILE A 337 -5.60 -11.79 -12.93
C ILE A 337 -4.56 -12.00 -14.06
N ALA A 338 -3.33 -11.50 -13.88
CA ALA A 338 -2.20 -11.75 -14.77
C ALA A 338 -1.59 -13.15 -14.62
N GLY A 339 -1.94 -13.89 -13.56
CA GLY A 339 -1.53 -15.26 -13.35
C GLY A 339 -0.79 -15.55 -12.05
N ALA A 340 -0.59 -14.59 -11.14
CA ALA A 340 -0.08 -14.89 -9.82
C ALA A 340 -1.06 -15.82 -9.08
N LYS A 341 -0.54 -16.95 -8.58
CA LYS A 341 -1.35 -17.92 -7.84
C LYS A 341 -1.29 -17.64 -6.35
N ILE A 342 -2.43 -17.58 -5.67
CA ILE A 342 -2.49 -17.47 -4.21
C ILE A 342 -1.88 -18.73 -3.59
N ASN A 343 -0.95 -18.56 -2.65
CA ASN A 343 -0.19 -19.64 -2.02
C ASN A 343 -0.67 -19.85 -0.58
N LEU A 344 -1.68 -20.70 -0.39
CA LEU A 344 -2.25 -20.98 0.92
C LEU A 344 -1.24 -21.65 1.88
N ALA A 345 -0.31 -22.48 1.36
CA ALA A 345 0.73 -23.10 2.19
C ALA A 345 1.67 -22.03 2.77
N ARG A 346 2.06 -21.05 1.95
CA ARG A 346 2.88 -19.91 2.37
C ARG A 346 2.14 -19.03 3.38
N LEU A 347 0.89 -18.71 3.13
CA LEU A 347 0.06 -17.96 4.08
C LEU A 347 -0.04 -18.67 5.42
N ASN A 348 -0.20 -20.01 5.43
CA ASN A 348 -0.22 -20.77 6.68
C ASN A 348 1.12 -20.74 7.43
N GLN A 349 2.24 -20.69 6.70
CA GLN A 349 3.58 -20.59 7.27
C GLN A 349 3.87 -19.18 7.82
N ASP A 350 3.59 -18.14 7.02
CA ASP A 350 4.00 -16.77 7.32
C ASP A 350 3.01 -16.04 8.24
N CYS A 351 1.74 -16.48 8.29
CA CYS A 351 0.69 -15.87 9.10
C CYS A 351 0.63 -16.44 10.53
N ARG A 352 1.77 -16.44 11.21
CA ARG A 352 1.89 -16.81 12.62
C ARG A 352 2.14 -15.56 13.47
N PRO A 353 1.67 -15.53 14.74
CA PRO A 353 1.79 -14.34 15.60
C PRO A 353 3.22 -13.81 15.78
N ASP A 354 4.22 -14.67 15.69
CA ASP A 354 5.64 -14.35 15.89
C ASP A 354 6.32 -13.75 14.64
N THR A 355 5.70 -13.85 13.46
CA THR A 355 6.28 -13.36 12.20
C THR A 355 6.00 -11.89 11.87
N PHE A 356 5.13 -11.22 12.62
CA PHE A 356 4.59 -9.87 12.29
C PHE A 356 5.43 -8.66 12.69
N LEU A 357 6.64 -8.80 13.19
CA LEU A 357 7.32 -7.71 13.89
C LEU A 357 7.48 -6.43 13.06
N PHE A 358 7.66 -6.53 11.76
CA PHE A 358 7.98 -5.38 10.90
C PHE A 358 7.22 -5.33 9.57
N SER A 359 6.28 -6.24 9.33
CA SER A 359 5.48 -6.21 8.11
C SER A 359 4.09 -5.66 8.40
N ALA A 360 3.84 -4.41 8.00
CA ALA A 360 2.51 -3.81 8.13
C ALA A 360 1.52 -4.41 7.11
N SER A 361 1.99 -4.94 5.99
CA SER A 361 1.17 -5.55 4.94
C SER A 361 0.81 -7.00 5.22
N LEU A 362 1.66 -7.74 5.94
CA LEU A 362 1.46 -9.17 6.18
C LEU A 362 0.11 -9.49 6.85
N PRO A 363 -0.32 -8.75 7.90
CA PRO A 363 -1.64 -8.96 8.48
C PRO A 363 -2.79 -8.85 7.47
N LEU A 364 -2.69 -7.93 6.51
CA LEU A 364 -3.70 -7.79 5.46
C LEU A 364 -3.68 -9.01 4.51
N GLN A 365 -2.50 -9.50 4.13
CA GLN A 365 -2.38 -10.68 3.30
C GLN A 365 -2.95 -11.93 3.99
N CYS A 366 -2.84 -11.99 5.32
CA CYS A 366 -3.30 -13.13 6.12
C CYS A 366 -4.82 -13.32 6.13
N TYR A 367 -5.61 -12.32 5.74
CA TYR A 367 -7.05 -12.53 5.51
C TYR A 367 -7.31 -13.56 4.41
N ALA A 368 -6.43 -13.66 3.41
CA ALA A 368 -6.53 -14.65 2.35
C ALA A 368 -6.30 -16.11 2.81
N LYS A 369 -5.83 -16.33 4.05
CA LYS A 369 -5.59 -17.68 4.60
C LYS A 369 -6.86 -18.54 4.65
N SER A 370 -8.03 -17.93 4.79
CA SER A 370 -9.32 -18.62 4.87
C SER A 370 -9.95 -18.96 3.51
N LEU A 371 -9.29 -18.61 2.41
CA LEU A 371 -9.75 -18.97 1.08
C LEU A 371 -9.61 -20.48 0.84
N SER A 372 -10.50 -21.04 0.01
CA SER A 372 -10.43 -22.43 -0.40
C SER A 372 -9.44 -22.65 -1.56
N PRO A 373 -8.87 -23.87 -1.71
CA PRO A 373 -7.86 -24.15 -2.74
C PRO A 373 -8.31 -23.89 -4.18
N ASP A 374 -9.58 -24.10 -4.49
CA ASP A 374 -10.19 -23.84 -5.80
C ASP A 374 -10.25 -22.34 -6.15
N GLN A 375 -10.17 -21.46 -5.16
CA GLN A 375 -10.18 -20.01 -5.31
C GLN A 375 -8.78 -19.40 -5.55
N THR A 376 -7.75 -20.21 -5.75
CA THR A 376 -6.36 -19.71 -5.78
C THR A 376 -5.85 -19.33 -7.17
N VAL A 377 -6.54 -19.71 -8.25
CA VAL A 377 -6.15 -19.42 -9.64
C VAL A 377 -7.16 -18.45 -10.25
N LEU A 378 -6.68 -17.24 -10.55
CA LEU A 378 -7.52 -16.11 -10.96
C LEU A 378 -7.13 -15.56 -12.34
N ARG A 379 -6.26 -16.29 -13.06
CA ARG A 379 -5.75 -15.85 -14.37
C ARG A 379 -6.85 -15.73 -15.41
N ASP A 380 -6.87 -14.59 -16.10
CA ASP A 380 -7.63 -14.40 -17.33
C ASP A 380 -6.66 -14.43 -18.54
N PRO A 381 -6.84 -15.33 -19.52
CA PRO A 381 -5.92 -15.48 -20.66
C PRO A 381 -5.92 -14.31 -21.64
N ARG A 382 -6.95 -13.45 -21.58
CA ARG A 382 -7.05 -12.22 -22.39
C ARG A 382 -6.02 -11.17 -21.95
N VAL A 383 -5.57 -11.22 -20.68
CA VAL A 383 -4.57 -10.28 -20.14
C VAL A 383 -3.20 -10.57 -20.74
N LYS A 384 -2.60 -9.57 -21.38
CA LYS A 384 -1.31 -9.67 -22.10
C LYS A 384 -0.17 -8.91 -21.43
N ALA A 385 -0.45 -7.95 -20.55
CA ALA A 385 0.57 -7.18 -19.83
C ALA A 385 0.03 -6.71 -18.47
N VAL A 386 0.90 -6.60 -17.45
CA VAL A 386 0.51 -6.15 -16.10
C VAL A 386 1.47 -5.09 -15.56
N PHE A 387 0.87 -4.01 -15.01
CA PHE A 387 1.57 -2.92 -14.36
C PHE A 387 1.06 -2.78 -12.91
N ALA A 388 1.89 -3.13 -11.93
CA ALA A 388 1.52 -3.17 -10.52
C ALA A 388 2.32 -2.16 -9.70
N SER A 389 1.65 -1.15 -9.13
CA SER A 389 2.28 -0.16 -8.26
C SER A 389 2.06 -0.52 -6.80
N TYR A 390 3.14 -0.59 -6.04
CA TYR A 390 3.14 -0.85 -4.59
C TYR A 390 2.31 -2.07 -4.16
N PRO A 391 2.39 -3.24 -4.85
CA PRO A 391 1.54 -4.40 -4.54
C PRO A 391 1.94 -5.10 -3.24
N LEU A 392 0.99 -5.85 -2.65
CA LEU A 392 1.25 -6.82 -1.58
C LEU A 392 1.43 -8.19 -2.22
N THR A 393 2.57 -8.86 -1.99
CA THR A 393 2.86 -10.10 -2.72
C THR A 393 3.64 -11.15 -1.93
N SER A 394 4.27 -10.78 -0.81
CA SER A 394 5.25 -11.61 -0.11
C SER A 394 4.67 -12.95 0.37
N ALA A 395 3.60 -12.91 1.14
CA ALA A 395 2.96 -14.09 1.71
C ALA A 395 1.86 -14.64 0.82
N ILE A 396 1.08 -13.74 0.17
CA ILE A 396 -0.07 -14.18 -0.62
C ILE A 396 0.32 -14.96 -1.87
N TYR A 397 1.41 -14.60 -2.54
CA TYR A 397 1.86 -15.28 -3.75
C TYR A 397 3.15 -16.07 -3.52
N GLY A 398 4.12 -15.49 -2.85
CA GLY A 398 5.45 -16.07 -2.70
C GLY A 398 6.15 -16.34 -4.04
N PRO A 399 7.31 -17.02 -4.01
CA PRO A 399 8.06 -17.35 -5.22
C PRO A 399 7.27 -18.24 -6.19
N GLU A 400 6.49 -19.17 -5.66
CA GLU A 400 5.71 -20.14 -6.43
C GLU A 400 4.56 -19.48 -7.18
N GLY A 401 3.86 -18.54 -6.51
CA GLY A 401 2.74 -17.81 -7.10
C GLY A 401 3.18 -16.78 -8.11
N MET A 402 4.16 -15.93 -7.75
CA MET A 402 4.71 -14.91 -8.66
C MET A 402 5.37 -15.54 -9.89
N GLY A 403 6.03 -16.70 -9.73
CA GLY A 403 6.67 -17.43 -10.82
C GLY A 403 5.70 -18.04 -11.85
N LYS A 404 4.38 -17.93 -11.65
CA LYS A 404 3.35 -18.35 -12.63
C LYS A 404 3.03 -17.24 -13.65
N ILE A 405 3.42 -16.01 -13.41
CA ILE A 405 3.25 -14.92 -14.36
C ILE A 405 4.24 -15.09 -15.51
N THR A 406 3.73 -15.17 -16.73
CA THR A 406 4.51 -15.38 -17.95
C THR A 406 4.46 -14.20 -18.91
N ILE A 407 3.63 -13.21 -18.64
CA ILE A 407 3.42 -12.02 -19.46
C ILE A 407 4.31 -10.85 -19.02
N PRO A 408 4.53 -9.84 -19.87
CA PRO A 408 5.25 -8.62 -19.50
C PRO A 408 4.73 -8.02 -18.20
N THR A 409 5.65 -7.69 -17.28
CA THR A 409 5.31 -7.27 -15.93
C THR A 409 6.17 -6.10 -15.48
N MET A 410 5.53 -4.99 -15.08
CA MET A 410 6.20 -3.90 -14.36
C MET A 410 5.73 -3.87 -12.91
N ILE A 411 6.69 -3.74 -11.99
CA ILE A 411 6.44 -3.45 -10.57
C ILE A 411 7.04 -2.07 -10.26
N VAL A 412 6.21 -1.19 -9.68
CA VAL A 412 6.67 0.09 -9.11
C VAL A 412 6.76 -0.05 -7.60
N SER A 413 7.88 0.39 -7.02
CA SER A 413 8.17 0.31 -5.59
C SER A 413 8.66 1.65 -5.05
N GLY A 414 8.37 1.92 -3.78
CA GLY A 414 8.91 3.06 -3.03
C GLY A 414 9.80 2.59 -1.87
N THR A 415 11.01 3.13 -1.77
CA THR A 415 11.98 2.70 -0.75
C THR A 415 11.58 3.00 0.70
N HIS A 416 10.67 3.94 0.90
CA HIS A 416 10.15 4.37 2.21
C HIS A 416 8.65 4.08 2.34
N ASP A 417 8.17 3.05 1.66
CA ASP A 417 6.79 2.57 1.79
C ASP A 417 6.59 1.89 3.15
N ILE A 418 6.03 2.63 4.11
CA ILE A 418 5.74 2.12 5.45
C ILE A 418 4.41 1.36 5.52
N VAL A 419 3.54 1.52 4.54
CA VAL A 419 2.27 0.77 4.43
C VAL A 419 2.54 -0.65 4.00
N MET A 420 3.51 -0.84 3.09
CA MET A 420 4.01 -2.14 2.63
C MET A 420 5.40 -2.42 3.20
N SER A 421 5.58 -2.16 4.49
CA SER A 421 6.88 -2.33 5.14
C SER A 421 7.13 -3.79 5.52
N PRO A 422 8.32 -4.33 5.21
CA PRO A 422 9.29 -3.69 4.33
C PRO A 422 8.94 -3.84 2.85
N ALA A 423 8.98 -2.75 2.08
CA ALA A 423 8.73 -2.75 0.63
C ALA A 423 9.62 -3.75 -0.12
N ILE A 424 10.80 -4.04 0.44
CA ILE A 424 11.70 -5.04 -0.11
C ILE A 424 11.02 -6.41 -0.20
N ASP A 425 10.30 -6.82 0.83
CA ASP A 425 9.68 -8.14 0.90
C ASP A 425 8.43 -8.23 0.01
N ASP A 426 7.67 -7.14 -0.12
CA ASP A 426 6.43 -7.14 -0.88
C ASP A 426 6.57 -6.75 -2.35
N GLN A 427 7.62 -6.01 -2.73
CA GLN A 427 7.74 -5.41 -4.06
C GLN A 427 9.06 -5.75 -4.75
N ILE A 428 10.20 -5.55 -4.08
CA ILE A 428 11.52 -5.73 -4.69
C ILE A 428 11.90 -7.21 -4.80
N ARG A 429 11.81 -7.97 -3.71
CA ARG A 429 12.09 -9.41 -3.73
C ARG A 429 11.14 -10.18 -4.67
N PRO A 430 9.81 -9.92 -4.67
CA PRO A 430 8.89 -10.55 -5.62
C PRO A 430 9.20 -10.29 -7.09
N PHE A 431 9.80 -9.16 -7.43
CA PHE A 431 10.31 -8.93 -8.78
C PHE A 431 11.35 -10.01 -9.19
N THR A 432 12.18 -10.47 -8.26
CA THR A 432 13.17 -11.52 -8.55
C THR A 432 12.53 -12.90 -8.78
N TRP A 433 11.29 -13.12 -8.33
CA TRP A 433 10.55 -14.37 -8.49
C TRP A 433 9.85 -14.49 -9.85
N LEU A 434 9.66 -13.36 -10.54
CA LEU A 434 9.09 -13.34 -11.90
C LEU A 434 10.00 -14.09 -12.87
N LYS A 435 9.41 -15.02 -13.62
CA LYS A 435 10.11 -15.84 -14.63
C LYS A 435 10.04 -15.25 -16.04
N THR A 436 9.13 -14.31 -16.28
CA THR A 436 9.06 -13.64 -17.58
C THR A 436 10.36 -12.88 -17.87
N PRO A 437 10.90 -12.92 -19.10
CA PRO A 437 12.05 -12.13 -19.48
C PRO A 437 11.72 -10.64 -19.67
N GLN A 438 10.44 -10.32 -19.87
CA GLN A 438 9.94 -8.96 -20.04
C GLN A 438 9.45 -8.41 -18.71
N LYS A 439 10.37 -8.15 -17.78
CA LYS A 439 10.06 -7.62 -16.45
C LYS A 439 10.85 -6.35 -16.15
N TYR A 440 10.22 -5.46 -15.41
CA TYR A 440 10.74 -4.15 -15.07
C TYR A 440 10.44 -3.87 -13.60
N LEU A 441 11.43 -3.37 -12.88
CA LEU A 441 11.26 -2.78 -11.54
C LEU A 441 11.58 -1.29 -11.65
N ALA A 442 10.60 -0.44 -11.38
CA ALA A 442 10.77 0.99 -11.23
C ALA A 442 10.81 1.34 -9.74
N LEU A 443 11.92 1.92 -9.27
CA LEU A 443 12.15 2.24 -7.88
C LEU A 443 12.16 3.74 -7.65
N PHE A 444 11.27 4.24 -6.80
CA PHE A 444 11.21 5.64 -6.37
C PHE A 444 12.03 5.83 -5.09
N VAL A 445 12.96 6.80 -5.07
CA VAL A 445 13.92 7.01 -3.99
C VAL A 445 14.02 8.49 -3.60
N PRO A 446 13.58 8.90 -2.37
CA PRO A 446 12.84 8.14 -1.37
C PRO A 446 11.34 8.11 -1.70
N GLY A 447 10.82 6.98 -2.15
CA GLY A 447 9.40 6.83 -2.48
C GLY A 447 8.59 6.22 -1.33
N THR A 448 7.38 6.72 -1.10
CA THR A 448 6.40 6.18 -0.15
C THR A 448 5.27 5.48 -0.89
N HIS A 449 4.35 4.88 -0.14
CA HIS A 449 3.13 4.27 -0.70
C HIS A 449 2.25 5.28 -1.48
N TYR A 450 2.38 6.54 -1.16
CA TYR A 450 1.56 7.63 -1.70
C TYR A 450 2.32 8.55 -2.66
N SER A 451 3.53 8.18 -3.09
CA SER A 451 4.38 9.02 -3.94
C SER A 451 3.82 9.32 -5.34
N SER A 452 2.74 8.63 -5.76
CA SER A 452 2.01 8.93 -7.00
C SER A 452 0.54 9.24 -6.77
N SER A 453 0.14 9.56 -5.53
CA SER A 453 -1.25 9.88 -5.19
C SER A 453 -1.57 11.35 -5.48
N GLU A 454 -2.84 11.64 -5.76
CA GLU A 454 -3.30 13.03 -5.88
C GLU A 454 -3.40 13.70 -4.51
N ASP A 455 -3.02 14.97 -4.43
CA ASP A 455 -2.93 15.74 -3.18
C ASP A 455 -4.24 15.76 -2.38
N ARG A 456 -5.39 15.82 -3.06
CA ARG A 456 -6.73 15.79 -2.43
C ARG A 456 -6.97 14.55 -1.56
N TYR A 457 -6.33 13.42 -1.85
CA TYR A 457 -6.49 12.17 -1.08
C TYR A 457 -5.49 12.04 0.06
N ILE A 458 -4.35 12.74 -0.03
CA ILE A 458 -3.23 12.61 0.92
C ILE A 458 -3.01 13.85 1.78
N ALA A 459 -3.77 14.93 1.57
CA ALA A 459 -3.58 16.21 2.25
C ALA A 459 -3.56 16.13 3.80
N ARG A 460 -4.28 15.15 4.36
CA ARG A 460 -4.35 14.93 5.82
C ARG A 460 -3.30 13.93 6.35
N LEU A 461 -2.54 13.31 5.46
CA LEU A 461 -1.50 12.38 5.89
C LEU A 461 -0.26 13.15 6.37
N PRO A 462 0.46 12.62 7.38
CA PRO A 462 1.76 13.16 7.77
C PRO A 462 2.74 13.17 6.59
N GLU A 463 3.67 14.12 6.60
CA GLU A 463 4.64 14.31 5.51
C GLU A 463 5.44 13.05 5.19
N PHE A 464 5.91 12.34 6.22
CA PHE A 464 6.68 11.08 6.04
C PHE A 464 5.89 9.96 5.33
N MET A 465 4.55 10.04 5.31
CA MET A 465 3.70 9.12 4.56
C MET A 465 3.46 9.61 3.12
N ARG A 466 3.30 10.90 2.92
CA ARG A 466 3.02 11.48 1.59
C ARG A 466 4.20 11.33 0.64
N GLY A 467 5.42 11.40 1.17
CA GLY A 467 6.65 11.48 0.39
C GLY A 467 6.96 12.89 -0.09
N PRO A 468 8.15 13.10 -0.66
CA PRO A 468 8.68 14.43 -0.93
C PRO A 468 7.98 15.14 -2.11
N SER A 469 7.55 14.42 -3.13
CA SER A 469 7.00 15.02 -4.36
C SER A 469 5.98 14.10 -5.05
N PRO A 470 4.72 14.04 -4.58
CA PRO A 470 3.71 13.21 -5.20
C PRO A 470 3.38 13.60 -6.66
N ALA A 471 3.55 14.88 -7.03
CA ALA A 471 3.37 15.35 -8.40
C ALA A 471 4.41 14.70 -9.34
N THR A 472 5.69 14.75 -8.98
CA THR A 472 6.77 14.09 -9.71
C THR A 472 6.54 12.58 -9.82
N GLY A 473 6.08 11.94 -8.75
CA GLY A 473 5.73 10.52 -8.76
C GLY A 473 4.57 10.18 -9.71
N ARG A 474 3.59 11.08 -9.87
CA ARG A 474 2.52 10.94 -10.88
C ARG A 474 3.10 11.01 -12.30
N GLU A 475 3.94 12.01 -12.58
CA GLU A 475 4.61 12.16 -13.88
C GLU A 475 5.41 10.90 -14.27
N TYR A 476 6.13 10.30 -13.31
CA TYR A 476 6.84 9.05 -13.55
C TYR A 476 5.88 7.90 -13.88
N LEU A 477 4.78 7.80 -13.12
CA LEU A 477 3.80 6.74 -13.35
C LEU A 477 3.10 6.90 -14.70
N GLU A 478 2.76 8.12 -15.10
CA GLU A 478 2.18 8.47 -16.40
C GLU A 478 3.12 8.08 -17.54
N ALA A 479 4.37 8.54 -17.51
CA ALA A 479 5.35 8.25 -18.56
C ALA A 479 5.63 6.75 -18.68
N LEU A 480 5.87 6.06 -17.56
CA LEU A 480 6.20 4.64 -17.56
C LEU A 480 5.03 3.76 -17.97
N SER A 481 3.80 4.10 -17.57
CA SER A 481 2.62 3.33 -17.96
C SER A 481 2.32 3.47 -19.45
N VAL A 482 2.44 4.66 -20.03
CA VAL A 482 2.33 4.86 -21.48
C VAL A 482 3.38 4.04 -22.21
N ALA A 483 4.66 4.18 -21.86
CA ALA A 483 5.73 3.44 -22.52
C ALA A 483 5.52 1.92 -22.44
N PHE A 484 5.17 1.43 -21.25
CA PHE A 484 4.96 0.00 -21.01
C PHE A 484 3.83 -0.57 -21.87
N PHE A 485 2.65 0.07 -21.87
CA PHE A 485 1.53 -0.44 -22.63
C PHE A 485 1.65 -0.19 -24.14
N GLN A 486 2.34 0.88 -24.57
CA GLN A 486 2.64 1.06 -26.00
C GLN A 486 3.55 -0.07 -26.53
N VAL A 487 4.58 -0.45 -25.78
CA VAL A 487 5.46 -1.56 -26.16
C VAL A 487 4.74 -2.92 -26.15
N HIS A 488 3.97 -3.20 -25.09
CA HIS A 488 3.50 -4.56 -24.82
C HIS A 488 2.05 -4.84 -25.23
N LEU A 489 1.26 -3.80 -25.56
CA LEU A 489 -0.09 -3.97 -26.10
C LEU A 489 -0.22 -3.45 -27.54
N SER A 490 0.51 -2.39 -27.89
CA SER A 490 0.42 -1.77 -29.21
C SER A 490 1.57 -2.15 -30.15
N ASP A 491 2.51 -3.00 -29.71
CA ASP A 491 3.72 -3.42 -30.43
C ASP A 491 4.62 -2.26 -30.91
N ARG A 492 4.50 -1.09 -30.26
CA ARG A 492 5.23 0.13 -30.57
C ARG A 492 6.64 0.08 -29.96
N GLN A 493 7.57 -0.56 -30.65
CA GLN A 493 8.95 -0.71 -30.17
C GLN A 493 9.74 0.62 -30.11
N ASP A 494 9.27 1.67 -30.76
CA ASP A 494 9.78 3.03 -30.64
C ASP A 494 9.63 3.62 -29.22
N TYR A 495 8.74 3.03 -28.37
CA TYR A 495 8.60 3.36 -26.95
C TYR A 495 9.54 2.54 -26.03
N ALA A 496 10.22 1.52 -26.52
CA ALA A 496 11.11 0.69 -25.70
C ALA A 496 12.24 1.48 -25.00
N PRO A 497 12.84 2.53 -25.61
CA PRO A 497 13.84 3.35 -24.94
C PRO A 497 13.38 4.02 -23.64
N TYR A 498 12.09 4.29 -23.50
CA TYR A 498 11.52 4.90 -22.29
C TYR A 498 11.41 3.92 -21.09
N LEU A 499 11.65 2.62 -21.32
CA LEU A 499 11.60 1.57 -20.29
C LEU A 499 12.99 1.18 -19.78
N ASN A 500 13.91 2.12 -19.74
CA ASN A 500 15.29 1.88 -19.34
C ASN A 500 15.84 2.96 -18.40
N GLN A 501 17.02 2.71 -17.81
CA GLN A 501 17.66 3.61 -16.85
C GLN A 501 18.12 4.94 -17.49
N ALA A 502 18.44 4.97 -18.78
CA ALA A 502 18.83 6.22 -19.42
C ALA A 502 17.66 7.22 -19.43
N TYR A 503 16.45 6.75 -19.74
CA TYR A 503 15.26 7.59 -19.63
C TYR A 503 14.94 7.96 -18.17
N ALA A 504 15.02 6.99 -17.25
CA ALA A 504 14.81 7.25 -15.83
C ALA A 504 15.70 8.39 -15.32
N LYS A 505 16.98 8.40 -15.68
CA LYS A 505 17.91 9.51 -15.36
C LYS A 505 17.49 10.85 -15.96
N THR A 506 17.00 10.83 -17.20
CA THR A 506 16.59 12.07 -17.88
C THR A 506 15.43 12.77 -17.20
N ILE A 507 14.45 12.00 -16.67
CA ILE A 507 13.27 12.57 -16.00
C ILE A 507 13.41 12.67 -14.49
N SER A 508 14.39 12.01 -13.88
CA SER A 508 14.62 11.92 -12.44
C SER A 508 14.82 13.29 -11.80
N GLN A 509 14.15 13.57 -10.69
CA GLN A 509 14.28 14.80 -9.92
C GLN A 509 15.09 14.56 -8.64
N PRO A 510 15.81 15.58 -8.13
CA PRO A 510 16.65 15.42 -6.94
C PRO A 510 15.86 14.96 -5.69
N GLU A 511 14.63 15.43 -5.52
CA GLU A 511 13.77 15.12 -4.38
C GLU A 511 13.13 13.72 -4.45
N LEU A 512 12.97 13.17 -5.67
CA LEU A 512 12.41 11.84 -5.91
C LEU A 512 13.13 11.21 -7.10
N LYS A 513 14.16 10.44 -6.84
CA LYS A 513 14.91 9.74 -7.89
C LYS A 513 14.14 8.54 -8.42
N LEU A 514 14.38 8.22 -9.68
CA LEU A 514 13.82 7.06 -10.36
C LEU A 514 14.97 6.16 -10.86
N ASP A 515 14.92 4.88 -10.48
CA ASP A 515 15.76 3.84 -11.07
C ASP A 515 14.90 2.78 -11.74
N ILE A 516 15.34 2.28 -12.89
CA ILE A 516 14.67 1.20 -13.62
C ILE A 516 15.67 0.07 -13.87
N VAL A 517 15.29 -1.16 -13.49
CA VAL A 517 16.08 -2.36 -13.77
C VAL A 517 15.20 -3.47 -14.37
N ARG A 518 15.81 -4.31 -15.21
CA ARG A 518 15.19 -5.50 -15.82
C ARG A 518 15.64 -6.80 -15.16
N SER A 519 16.70 -6.75 -14.38
CA SER A 519 17.25 -7.89 -13.67
C SER A 519 17.80 -7.50 -12.31
N LEU A 520 17.68 -8.40 -11.34
CA LEU A 520 18.40 -8.32 -10.06
C LEU A 520 18.98 -9.70 -9.79
N LYS A 521 20.26 -9.77 -9.44
CA LYS A 521 20.86 -11.00 -8.91
C LYS A 521 20.22 -11.30 -7.55
N LYS A 522 19.91 -12.59 -7.34
CA LYS A 522 19.37 -13.10 -6.07
C LYS A 522 20.38 -12.90 -4.94
#